data_58e60aaaffe735526bfe052c5471cb35
#
_entry.id   58e60aaaffe735526bfe052c5471cb35
#
_cell.length_a   1.000
_cell.length_b   1.000
_cell.length_c   1.000
_cell.angle_alpha   90.00
_cell.angle_beta   90.00
_cell.angle_gamma   90.00
#
_symmetry.space_group_name_H-M   'P 1'
#
loop_
_entity.id
_entity.type
_entity.pdbx_description
1 polymer ?
#
loop_
_entity_poly.entity_id
_entity_poly.type
_entity_poly.pdbx_seq_one_letter_code
_entity_poly.pdbx_strand_id
1 'polypeptide(L)'
;MEARLYDKYVTEVVPALQQKFGYKNVNQLPKIDKIVINMGLGDCKDNPKALEAAVKELEAIAGQKAITTKAKKSIANFKLREGMNIGAKVTLRGERMYEFMDKLMNIALPRVRDFHGVSDKAFDGRGNYALGIREQLLFPEIDYDKVEKVRGMEMIFVTTAHSDEDCKELLRLMGMPFTK
;
A
#
# COMPACT_ATOMS: atom_id res chain seq x y z
N MET A 1 6.29 21.36 -3.96
CA MET A 1 6.89 20.53 -5.04
C MET A 1 5.86 19.48 -5.38
N GLU A 2 5.47 19.36 -6.62
CA GLU A 2 4.55 18.30 -7.05
C GLU A 2 5.29 16.98 -7.15
N ALA A 3 4.67 15.88 -6.71
CA ALA A 3 5.28 14.56 -6.78
C ALA A 3 5.53 14.14 -8.23
N ARG A 4 6.76 13.68 -8.55
CA ARG A 4 7.17 13.24 -9.89
C ARG A 4 6.18 12.28 -10.54
N LEU A 5 5.61 11.38 -9.76
CA LEU A 5 4.67 10.37 -10.24
C LEU A 5 3.30 10.98 -10.57
N TYR A 6 2.91 12.07 -9.91
CA TYR A 6 1.71 12.83 -10.26
C TYR A 6 1.88 13.54 -11.61
N ASP A 7 3.05 14.14 -11.84
CA ASP A 7 3.36 14.76 -13.14
C ASP A 7 3.29 13.74 -14.26
N LYS A 8 3.87 12.55 -14.04
CA LYS A 8 3.76 11.43 -14.99
C LYS A 8 2.31 11.02 -15.23
N TYR A 9 1.48 10.96 -14.19
CA TYR A 9 0.06 10.68 -14.33
C TYR A 9 -0.63 11.67 -15.28
N VAL A 10 -0.43 12.96 -15.06
CA VAL A 10 -1.07 14.02 -15.86
C VAL A 10 -0.54 14.05 -17.30
N THR A 11 0.77 13.92 -17.50
CA THR A 11 1.41 14.12 -18.81
C THR A 11 1.39 12.89 -19.71
N GLU A 12 1.47 11.68 -19.14
CA GLU A 12 1.62 10.43 -19.90
C GLU A 12 0.42 9.50 -19.74
N VAL A 13 -0.02 9.28 -18.48
CA VAL A 13 -1.02 8.26 -18.17
C VAL A 13 -2.42 8.68 -18.62
N VAL A 14 -2.81 9.92 -18.36
CA VAL A 14 -4.12 10.47 -18.76
C VAL A 14 -4.34 10.37 -20.27
N PRO A 15 -3.43 10.84 -21.15
CA PRO A 15 -3.60 10.70 -22.60
C PRO A 15 -3.66 9.24 -23.05
N ALA A 16 -2.81 8.38 -22.48
CA ALA A 16 -2.78 6.96 -22.84
C ALA A 16 -4.09 6.22 -22.48
N LEU A 17 -4.65 6.51 -21.31
CA LEU A 17 -5.94 5.95 -20.88
C LEU A 17 -7.09 6.46 -21.75
N GLN A 18 -7.10 7.75 -22.11
CA GLN A 18 -8.10 8.30 -23.03
C GLN A 18 -8.07 7.60 -24.39
N GLN A 19 -6.88 7.39 -24.94
CA GLN A 19 -6.72 6.71 -26.22
C GLN A 19 -7.16 5.24 -26.15
N LYS A 20 -6.80 4.54 -25.08
CA LYS A 20 -7.08 3.10 -24.96
C LYS A 20 -8.56 2.80 -24.71
N PHE A 21 -9.21 3.52 -23.82
CA PHE A 21 -10.58 3.26 -23.38
C PHE A 21 -11.62 4.18 -24.04
N GLY A 22 -11.19 5.20 -24.80
CA GLY A 22 -12.09 6.10 -25.52
C GLY A 22 -12.92 7.03 -24.62
N TYR A 23 -12.46 7.32 -23.42
CA TYR A 23 -13.14 8.25 -22.50
C TYR A 23 -13.20 9.67 -23.08
N LYS A 24 -14.41 10.20 -23.18
CA LYS A 24 -14.63 11.57 -23.68
C LYS A 24 -14.39 12.65 -22.65
N ASN A 25 -14.55 12.32 -21.37
CA ASN A 25 -14.40 13.26 -20.26
C ASN A 25 -13.22 12.86 -19.37
N VAL A 26 -12.33 13.81 -19.08
CA VAL A 26 -11.17 13.61 -18.21
C VAL A 26 -11.58 13.15 -16.79
N ASN A 27 -12.75 13.57 -16.31
CA ASN A 27 -13.25 13.17 -14.98
C ASN A 27 -13.70 11.71 -14.90
N GLN A 28 -13.86 11.01 -16.04
CA GLN A 28 -14.17 9.58 -16.08
C GLN A 28 -12.93 8.70 -16.00
N LEU A 29 -11.75 9.30 -16.19
CA LEU A 29 -10.50 8.56 -16.16
C LEU A 29 -10.20 8.00 -14.77
N PRO A 30 -9.73 6.74 -14.71
CA PRO A 30 -9.33 6.16 -13.45
C PRO A 30 -8.13 6.92 -12.86
N LYS A 31 -8.19 7.17 -11.56
CA LYS A 31 -7.12 7.77 -10.77
C LYS A 31 -6.99 7.05 -9.43
N ILE A 32 -5.83 7.14 -8.82
CA ILE A 32 -5.62 6.62 -7.47
C ILE A 32 -6.26 7.60 -6.48
N ASP A 33 -7.18 7.10 -5.66
CA ASP A 33 -7.84 7.89 -4.60
C ASP A 33 -7.01 7.89 -3.31
N LYS A 34 -6.57 6.70 -2.89
CA LYS A 34 -5.78 6.50 -1.67
C LYS A 34 -4.99 5.20 -1.71
N ILE A 35 -3.94 5.16 -0.90
CA ILE A 35 -3.23 3.91 -0.56
C ILE A 35 -3.41 3.66 0.93
N VAL A 36 -3.92 2.49 1.29
CA VAL A 36 -4.06 2.07 2.68
C VAL A 36 -2.99 1.03 2.97
N ILE A 37 -2.14 1.31 3.95
CA ILE A 37 -1.12 0.38 4.42
C ILE A 37 -1.61 -0.19 5.73
N ASN A 38 -1.67 -1.51 5.85
CA ASN A 38 -2.07 -2.22 7.05
C ASN A 38 -0.97 -3.17 7.50
N MET A 39 -0.72 -3.21 8.81
CA MET A 39 0.18 -4.16 9.46
C MET A 39 -0.59 -4.88 10.56
N GLY A 40 -0.65 -6.22 10.46
CA GLY A 40 -1.24 -7.07 11.48
C GLY A 40 -0.27 -7.26 12.65
N LEU A 41 -0.68 -6.88 13.86
CA LEU A 41 0.14 -6.92 15.08
C LEU A 41 -0.51 -7.79 16.17
N GLY A 42 -1.28 -8.79 15.78
CA GLY A 42 -1.97 -9.69 16.71
C GLY A 42 -1.03 -10.49 17.63
N ASP A 43 0.21 -10.68 17.21
CA ASP A 43 1.28 -11.29 18.01
C ASP A 43 1.83 -10.37 19.11
N CYS A 44 1.64 -9.06 18.98
CA CYS A 44 2.08 -8.05 19.97
C CYS A 44 0.99 -7.66 20.97
N LYS A 45 -0.17 -8.32 20.97
CA LYS A 45 -1.30 -7.97 21.85
C LYS A 45 -0.94 -7.92 23.34
N ASP A 46 -0.01 -8.78 23.77
CA ASP A 46 0.44 -8.89 25.16
C ASP A 46 1.72 -8.10 25.45
N ASN A 47 2.33 -7.46 24.42
CA ASN A 47 3.56 -6.68 24.54
C ASN A 47 3.39 -5.26 23.95
N PRO A 48 3.00 -4.26 24.75
CA PRO A 48 2.81 -2.89 24.30
C PRO A 48 4.06 -2.26 23.67
N LYS A 49 5.26 -2.59 24.16
CA LYS A 49 6.52 -2.04 23.62
C LYS A 49 6.78 -2.51 22.19
N ALA A 50 6.59 -3.82 21.93
CA ALA A 50 6.74 -4.36 20.59
C ALA A 50 5.68 -3.80 19.61
N LEU A 51 4.47 -3.53 20.10
CA LEU A 51 3.43 -2.88 19.32
C LEU A 51 3.80 -1.44 18.96
N GLU A 52 4.28 -0.65 19.94
CA GLU A 52 4.74 0.73 19.70
C GLU A 52 5.93 0.78 18.73
N ALA A 53 6.88 -0.16 18.83
CA ALA A 53 8.00 -0.26 17.91
C ALA A 53 7.50 -0.51 16.46
N ALA A 54 6.62 -1.49 16.27
CA ALA A 54 6.05 -1.79 14.95
C ALA A 54 5.21 -0.63 14.38
N VAL A 55 4.50 0.11 15.22
CA VAL A 55 3.76 1.32 14.80
C VAL A 55 4.73 2.39 14.33
N LYS A 56 5.84 2.63 15.03
CA LYS A 56 6.88 3.60 14.62
C LYS A 56 7.56 3.20 13.32
N GLU A 57 7.82 1.91 13.10
CA GLU A 57 8.33 1.41 11.83
C GLU A 57 7.35 1.73 10.67
N LEU A 58 6.06 1.45 10.87
CA LEU A 58 5.04 1.79 9.88
C LEU A 58 4.95 3.30 9.60
N GLU A 59 5.06 4.14 10.65
CA GLU A 59 5.09 5.59 10.52
C GLU A 59 6.31 6.08 9.74
N ALA A 60 7.48 5.49 9.97
CA ALA A 60 8.69 5.80 9.22
C ALA A 60 8.55 5.46 7.74
N ILE A 61 7.99 4.29 7.42
CA ILE A 61 7.73 3.84 6.05
C ILE A 61 6.73 4.75 5.34
N ALA A 62 5.63 5.10 6.01
CA ALA A 62 4.54 5.86 5.42
C ALA A 62 4.80 7.38 5.40
N GLY A 63 5.72 7.89 6.24
CA GLY A 63 5.93 9.32 6.44
C GLY A 63 4.73 10.03 7.07
N GLN A 64 3.82 9.28 7.71
CA GLN A 64 2.60 9.80 8.32
C GLN A 64 2.25 9.00 9.57
N LYS A 65 1.62 9.64 10.56
CA LYS A 65 1.18 9.02 11.79
C LYS A 65 0.21 7.86 11.54
N ALA A 66 0.48 6.70 12.14
CA ALA A 66 -0.35 5.52 12.05
C ALA A 66 -1.48 5.54 13.10
N ILE A 67 -2.57 4.86 12.76
CA ILE A 67 -3.70 4.63 13.66
C ILE A 67 -3.65 3.16 14.10
N THR A 68 -3.63 2.91 15.40
CA THR A 68 -3.76 1.56 15.94
C THR A 68 -5.19 1.04 15.76
N THR A 69 -5.32 -0.19 15.29
CA THR A 69 -6.61 -0.85 15.09
C THR A 69 -6.92 -1.78 16.26
N LYS A 70 -8.16 -1.70 16.76
CA LYS A 70 -8.64 -2.44 17.93
C LYS A 70 -9.53 -3.60 17.53
N ALA A 71 -9.49 -4.66 18.34
CA ALA A 71 -10.40 -5.78 18.20
C ALA A 71 -11.86 -5.35 18.43
N LYS A 72 -12.74 -5.74 17.53
CA LYS A 72 -14.18 -5.43 17.60
C LYS A 72 -14.99 -6.41 18.45
N LYS A 73 -14.46 -7.63 18.65
CA LYS A 73 -15.10 -8.71 19.40
C LYS A 73 -14.07 -9.47 20.22
N SER A 74 -14.50 -10.01 21.34
CA SER A 74 -13.69 -10.93 22.14
C SER A 74 -13.75 -12.34 21.54
N ILE A 75 -12.58 -12.99 21.37
CA ILE A 75 -12.44 -14.35 20.83
C ILE A 75 -11.52 -15.14 21.75
N ALA A 76 -12.10 -16.10 22.50
CA ALA A 76 -11.37 -16.87 23.51
C ALA A 76 -10.21 -17.70 22.93
N ASN A 77 -10.41 -18.34 21.78
CA ASN A 77 -9.40 -19.16 21.12
C ASN A 77 -8.12 -18.36 20.78
N PHE A 78 -8.24 -17.08 20.48
CA PHE A 78 -7.11 -16.20 20.21
C PHE A 78 -6.65 -15.40 21.43
N LYS A 79 -7.21 -15.66 22.61
CA LYS A 79 -6.98 -14.88 23.84
C LYS A 79 -7.14 -13.38 23.60
N LEU A 80 -8.17 -13.02 22.83
CA LEU A 80 -8.44 -11.67 22.38
C LEU A 80 -9.63 -11.10 23.11
N ARG A 81 -9.49 -9.88 23.65
CA ARG A 81 -10.61 -9.12 24.24
C ARG A 81 -10.94 -7.94 23.36
N GLU A 82 -12.19 -7.56 23.34
CA GLU A 82 -12.66 -6.33 22.69
C GLU A 82 -11.85 -5.12 23.19
N GLY A 83 -11.48 -4.24 22.25
CA GLY A 83 -10.67 -3.06 22.56
C GLY A 83 -9.16 -3.26 22.59
N MET A 84 -8.65 -4.51 22.55
CA MET A 84 -7.20 -4.76 22.46
C MET A 84 -6.65 -4.29 21.11
N ASN A 85 -5.45 -3.69 21.13
CA ASN A 85 -4.75 -3.28 19.91
C ASN A 85 -4.22 -4.53 19.19
N ILE A 86 -4.58 -4.69 17.91
CA ILE A 86 -4.23 -5.88 17.10
C ILE A 86 -3.60 -5.55 15.76
N GLY A 87 -3.44 -4.28 15.44
CA GLY A 87 -2.84 -3.84 14.20
C GLY A 87 -2.61 -2.35 14.15
N ALA A 88 -2.01 -1.91 13.05
CA ALA A 88 -1.84 -0.51 12.72
C ALA A 88 -2.14 -0.28 11.25
N LYS A 89 -2.67 0.89 10.91
CA LYS A 89 -2.92 1.29 9.53
C LYS A 89 -2.58 2.76 9.28
N VAL A 90 -2.22 3.04 8.04
CA VAL A 90 -2.05 4.41 7.53
C VAL A 90 -2.83 4.55 6.24
N THR A 91 -3.48 5.68 6.05
CA THR A 91 -4.14 6.02 4.78
C THR A 91 -3.43 7.21 4.18
N LEU A 92 -2.83 7.01 3.01
CA LEU A 92 -2.11 8.03 2.26
C LEU A 92 -2.98 8.57 1.13
N ARG A 93 -2.98 9.90 0.94
CA ARG A 93 -3.69 10.62 -0.11
C ARG A 93 -2.83 11.75 -0.68
N GLY A 94 -3.19 12.21 -1.87
CA GLY A 94 -2.54 13.35 -2.51
C GLY A 94 -1.04 13.13 -2.76
N GLU A 95 -0.22 14.14 -2.52
CA GLU A 95 1.21 14.13 -2.80
C GLU A 95 1.94 12.98 -2.11
N ARG A 96 1.71 12.78 -0.81
CA ARG A 96 2.32 11.69 -0.02
C ARG A 96 2.00 10.30 -0.56
N MET A 97 0.83 10.12 -1.13
CA MET A 97 0.42 8.87 -1.77
C MET A 97 1.28 8.59 -3.01
N TYR A 98 1.49 9.58 -3.86
CA TYR A 98 2.32 9.43 -5.07
C TYR A 98 3.79 9.24 -4.74
N GLU A 99 4.32 9.96 -3.74
CA GLU A 99 5.69 9.78 -3.24
C GLU A 99 5.90 8.38 -2.67
N PHE A 100 4.96 7.89 -1.88
CA PHE A 100 5.01 6.52 -1.35
C PHE A 100 4.96 5.48 -2.47
N MET A 101 4.09 5.66 -3.46
CA MET A 101 3.98 4.75 -4.61
C MET A 101 5.27 4.72 -5.43
N ASP A 102 5.87 5.87 -5.67
CA ASP A 102 7.16 6.00 -6.38
C ASP A 102 8.28 5.26 -5.63
N LYS A 103 8.39 5.47 -4.32
CA LYS A 103 9.33 4.76 -3.45
C LYS A 103 9.08 3.24 -3.46
N LEU A 104 7.85 2.81 -3.37
CA LEU A 104 7.48 1.40 -3.40
C LEU A 104 7.92 0.72 -4.69
N MET A 105 7.59 1.30 -5.84
CA MET A 105 7.86 0.70 -7.15
C MET A 105 9.35 0.72 -7.53
N ASN A 106 10.04 1.82 -7.23
CA ASN A 106 11.40 2.04 -7.72
C ASN A 106 12.50 1.69 -6.71
N ILE A 107 12.18 1.64 -5.42
CA ILE A 107 13.17 1.37 -4.37
C ILE A 107 12.86 0.07 -3.61
N ALA A 108 11.63 -0.09 -3.08
CA ALA A 108 11.30 -1.21 -2.21
C ALA A 108 11.12 -2.53 -2.98
N LEU A 109 10.29 -2.55 -4.04
CA LEU A 109 10.04 -3.77 -4.82
C LEU A 109 11.30 -4.37 -5.47
N PRO A 110 12.22 -3.60 -6.06
CA PRO A 110 13.47 -4.16 -6.59
C PRO A 110 14.38 -4.81 -5.55
N ARG A 111 14.21 -4.49 -4.26
CA ARG A 111 14.96 -5.10 -3.15
C ARG A 111 14.35 -6.42 -2.66
N VAL A 112 13.18 -6.80 -3.16
CA VAL A 112 12.58 -8.10 -2.84
C VAL A 112 13.47 -9.20 -3.39
N ARG A 113 13.80 -10.17 -2.55
CA ARG A 113 14.61 -11.33 -2.96
C ARG A 113 13.86 -12.13 -4.02
N ASP A 114 14.56 -12.48 -5.11
CA ASP A 114 14.00 -13.21 -6.25
C ASP A 114 12.73 -12.55 -6.83
N PHE A 115 12.77 -11.22 -7.00
CA PHE A 115 11.63 -10.47 -7.51
C PHE A 115 11.37 -10.77 -8.99
N HIS A 116 10.18 -11.29 -9.28
CA HIS A 116 9.71 -11.61 -10.64
C HIS A 116 8.51 -10.77 -11.08
N GLY A 117 8.17 -9.74 -10.34
CA GLY A 117 6.99 -8.91 -10.54
C GLY A 117 5.92 -9.15 -9.48
N VAL A 118 4.94 -8.25 -9.44
CA VAL A 118 3.78 -8.35 -8.55
C VAL A 118 2.64 -9.08 -9.25
N SER A 119 1.76 -9.72 -8.49
CA SER A 119 0.62 -10.47 -9.03
C SER A 119 -0.28 -9.57 -9.89
N ASP A 120 -0.66 -10.05 -11.05
CA ASP A 120 -1.60 -9.40 -11.96
C ASP A 120 -3.07 -9.78 -11.73
N LYS A 121 -3.34 -10.57 -10.66
CA LYS A 121 -4.67 -11.12 -10.32
C LYS A 121 -5.20 -10.66 -8.96
N ALA A 122 -4.47 -9.81 -8.23
CA ALA A 122 -4.83 -9.38 -6.88
C ALA A 122 -5.78 -8.17 -6.89
N PHE A 123 -6.81 -8.21 -7.74
CA PHE A 123 -7.87 -7.22 -7.83
C PHE A 123 -9.13 -7.70 -7.11
N ASP A 124 -9.97 -6.76 -6.65
CA ASP A 124 -11.17 -7.05 -5.85
C ASP A 124 -12.47 -7.17 -6.67
N GLY A 125 -12.41 -7.06 -7.99
CA GLY A 125 -13.58 -7.01 -8.87
C GLY A 125 -14.24 -5.63 -8.99
N ARG A 126 -13.68 -4.62 -8.31
CA ARG A 126 -14.21 -3.24 -8.28
C ARG A 126 -13.17 -2.17 -8.62
N GLY A 127 -12.07 -2.57 -9.25
CA GLY A 127 -11.01 -1.65 -9.64
C GLY A 127 -10.07 -1.25 -8.51
N ASN A 128 -9.92 -2.04 -7.45
CA ASN A 128 -8.90 -1.87 -6.43
C ASN A 128 -7.87 -3.00 -6.50
N TYR A 129 -6.65 -2.72 -6.04
CA TYR A 129 -5.55 -3.66 -6.09
C TYR A 129 -4.92 -3.84 -4.71
N ALA A 130 -4.62 -5.08 -4.32
CA ALA A 130 -3.97 -5.42 -3.06
C ALA A 130 -2.56 -5.99 -3.31
N LEU A 131 -1.57 -5.47 -2.58
CA LEU A 131 -0.18 -5.92 -2.62
C LEU A 131 0.28 -6.29 -1.22
N GLY A 132 0.68 -7.55 -1.03
CA GLY A 132 1.31 -8.02 0.21
C GLY A 132 2.82 -7.99 0.10
N ILE A 133 3.49 -7.44 1.12
CA ILE A 133 4.94 -7.50 1.32
C ILE A 133 5.21 -8.32 2.57
N ARG A 134 6.19 -9.23 2.51
CA ARG A 134 6.53 -10.12 3.62
C ARG A 134 7.45 -9.50 4.67
N GLU A 135 8.24 -8.51 4.28
CA GLU A 135 9.32 -7.95 5.09
C GLU A 135 9.34 -6.42 5.02
N GLN A 136 9.26 -5.75 6.19
CA GLN A 136 9.39 -4.29 6.25
C GLN A 136 10.81 -3.79 5.94
N LEU A 137 11.80 -4.67 6.00
CA LEU A 137 13.21 -4.37 5.74
C LEU A 137 13.51 -3.94 4.30
N LEU A 138 12.56 -4.10 3.39
CA LEU A 138 12.67 -3.64 2.00
C LEU A 138 12.71 -2.11 1.91
N PHE A 139 12.17 -1.42 2.88
CA PHE A 139 12.15 0.04 2.94
C PHE A 139 13.47 0.57 3.51
N PRO A 140 14.11 1.54 2.86
CA PRO A 140 15.41 2.09 3.28
C PRO A 140 15.36 2.84 4.63
N GLU A 141 14.18 3.27 5.06
CA GLU A 141 13.97 3.96 6.33
C GLU A 141 14.07 3.04 7.54
N ILE A 142 14.02 1.73 7.32
CA ILE A 142 14.06 0.73 8.38
C ILE A 142 15.49 0.25 8.58
N ASP A 143 15.99 0.45 9.78
CA ASP A 143 17.31 0.02 10.22
C ASP A 143 17.23 -1.44 10.71
N TYR A 144 17.96 -2.33 10.05
CA TYR A 144 17.98 -3.77 10.34
C TYR A 144 18.32 -4.07 11.81
N ASP A 145 19.25 -3.30 12.38
CA ASP A 145 19.74 -3.54 13.76
C ASP A 145 18.71 -3.15 14.83
N LYS A 146 17.69 -2.38 14.47
CA LYS A 146 16.65 -1.90 15.40
C LYS A 146 15.35 -2.70 15.32
N VAL A 147 15.23 -3.58 14.34
CA VAL A 147 14.03 -4.39 14.12
C VAL A 147 14.01 -5.59 15.06
N GLU A 148 13.04 -5.64 15.97
CA GLU A 148 12.86 -6.79 16.87
C GLU A 148 12.32 -8.03 16.15
N LYS A 149 11.47 -7.83 15.14
CA LYS A 149 10.82 -8.92 14.40
C LYS A 149 10.49 -8.51 12.97
N VAL A 150 10.81 -9.40 12.02
CA VAL A 150 10.36 -9.23 10.63
C VAL A 150 8.85 -9.37 10.55
N ARG A 151 8.19 -8.38 9.91
CA ARG A 151 6.74 -8.30 9.76
C ARG A 151 6.36 -7.99 8.34
N GLY A 152 5.30 -8.64 7.91
CA GLY A 152 4.65 -8.30 6.65
C GLY A 152 3.68 -7.13 6.79
N MET A 153 3.33 -6.56 5.64
CA MET A 153 2.31 -5.53 5.53
C MET A 153 1.53 -5.68 4.23
N GLU A 154 0.32 -5.18 4.23
CA GLU A 154 -0.56 -5.16 3.07
C GLU A 154 -0.82 -3.73 2.64
N MET A 155 -0.76 -3.49 1.35
CA MET A 155 -0.99 -2.20 0.72
C MET A 155 -2.15 -2.32 -0.24
N ILE A 156 -3.20 -1.53 -0.01
CA ILE A 156 -4.40 -1.52 -0.84
C ILE A 156 -4.43 -0.22 -1.61
N PHE A 157 -4.36 -0.34 -2.95
CA PHE A 157 -4.51 0.77 -3.88
C PHE A 157 -5.99 0.91 -4.21
N VAL A 158 -6.62 1.94 -3.66
CA VAL A 158 -8.02 2.27 -3.95
C VAL A 158 -8.04 3.26 -5.09
N THR A 159 -8.76 2.91 -6.15
CA THR A 159 -8.86 3.74 -7.34
C THR A 159 -10.31 4.14 -7.63
N THR A 160 -10.50 5.05 -8.56
CA THR A 160 -11.81 5.42 -9.09
C THR A 160 -12.17 4.62 -10.35
N ALA A 161 -11.40 3.59 -10.67
CA ALA A 161 -11.67 2.71 -11.80
C ALA A 161 -13.00 1.97 -11.63
N HIS A 162 -13.72 1.75 -12.72
CA HIS A 162 -14.98 1.00 -12.72
C HIS A 162 -14.78 -0.50 -12.88
N SER A 163 -13.64 -0.91 -13.43
CA SER A 163 -13.28 -2.31 -13.66
C SER A 163 -11.84 -2.60 -13.20
N ASP A 164 -11.55 -3.88 -13.02
CA ASP A 164 -10.18 -4.33 -12.70
C ASP A 164 -9.23 -4.10 -13.89
N GLU A 165 -9.74 -4.15 -15.12
CA GLU A 165 -8.95 -3.87 -16.32
C GLU A 165 -8.50 -2.42 -16.38
N ASP A 166 -9.38 -1.47 -16.06
CA ASP A 166 -9.06 -0.04 -15.97
C ASP A 166 -8.00 0.21 -14.89
N CYS A 167 -8.17 -0.42 -13.73
CA CYS A 167 -7.21 -0.32 -12.63
C CYS A 167 -5.85 -0.93 -13.00
N LYS A 168 -5.84 -2.11 -13.61
CA LYS A 168 -4.61 -2.78 -14.05
C LYS A 168 -3.84 -1.90 -15.05
N GLU A 169 -4.54 -1.33 -16.02
CA GLU A 169 -3.90 -0.45 -16.99
C GLU A 169 -3.38 0.85 -16.37
N LEU A 170 -4.16 1.46 -15.47
CA LEU A 170 -3.70 2.62 -14.70
C LEU A 170 -2.39 2.31 -13.98
N LEU A 171 -2.36 1.24 -13.18
CA LEU A 171 -1.18 0.86 -12.41
C LEU A 171 0.01 0.50 -13.30
N ARG A 172 -0.24 -0.18 -14.43
CA ARG A 172 0.79 -0.52 -15.44
C ARG A 172 1.45 0.73 -16.02
N LEU A 173 0.65 1.70 -16.44
CA LEU A 173 1.13 2.97 -16.99
C LEU A 173 1.87 3.81 -15.95
N MET A 174 1.43 3.75 -14.68
CA MET A 174 2.15 4.37 -13.56
C MET A 174 3.53 3.74 -13.31
N GLY A 175 3.75 2.51 -13.75
CA GLY A 175 5.02 1.81 -13.63
C GLY A 175 5.03 0.61 -12.68
N MET A 176 3.84 0.11 -12.30
CA MET A 176 3.76 -1.09 -11.46
C MET A 176 4.34 -2.31 -12.21
N PRO A 177 5.33 -3.00 -11.64
CA PRO A 177 6.01 -4.12 -12.29
C PRO A 177 5.19 -5.42 -12.14
N PHE A 178 4.14 -5.58 -12.92
CA PHE A 178 3.37 -6.83 -12.94
C PHE A 178 4.17 -7.99 -13.52
N THR A 179 3.89 -9.20 -13.02
CA THR A 179 4.41 -10.45 -13.60
C THR A 179 3.94 -10.59 -15.05
N LYS A 180 4.84 -11.02 -15.94
CA LYS A 180 4.54 -11.29 -17.35
C LYS A 180 3.82 -12.61 -17.51
#